data_a52b0491d85f967b70038de4400df14c
#
_entry.id   a52b0491d85f967b70038de4400df14c
#
_cell.length_a   1.000
_cell.length_b   1.000
_cell.length_c   1.000
_cell.angle_alpha   90.00
_cell.angle_beta   90.00
_cell.angle_gamma   90.00
#
_symmetry.space_group_name_H-M   'P 1'
#
loop_
_entity.id
_entity.type
_entity.pdbx_description
1 polymer ?
#
loop_
_entity_poly.entity_id
_entity_poly.type
_entity_poly.pdbx_seq_one_letter_code
_entity_poly.pdbx_strand_id
1 'polypeptide(L)'
;MQLFYQRFNVQDYLLFTLLGITSVVLLANFVGQDFAAQATNWISIILSSVLMFFSVFMVSKYGLKGNHGKAWILFMLFSAYWFCAETVDVLYEVVLGGDVWEYADDFFYITGYQLFFASIVFYLKPFRKLISKKLVMVISIISISLLIPSVLMILDSETDLTSGNLLILLSYPILDSIILIPALIGVLLFFKGGVNFMISLLCLGIIAQIIGDNSILFLSLQNIYYPGHLAEVLFLWTYAIFAFGISSQIGLFNEKSDNNSCPVCGKTCFGHS
;
A
#
# COMPACT_ATOMS: atom_id res chain seq x y z
N MET A 1 -12.64 -25.69 8.03
CA MET A 1 -12.50 -26.10 6.63
C MET A 1 -12.96 -25.00 5.65
N GLN A 2 -14.13 -24.36 5.82
CA GLN A 2 -14.62 -23.25 4.98
C GLN A 2 -13.68 -22.03 4.92
N LEU A 3 -13.12 -21.59 6.04
CA LEU A 3 -12.13 -20.49 6.09
C LEU A 3 -10.86 -20.79 5.30
N PHE A 4 -10.48 -22.05 5.20
CA PHE A 4 -9.31 -22.47 4.41
C PHE A 4 -9.64 -22.44 2.90
N TYR A 5 -10.81 -22.86 2.52
CA TYR A 5 -11.29 -22.86 1.13
C TYR A 5 -11.47 -21.42 0.58
N GLN A 6 -12.03 -20.51 1.40
CA GLN A 6 -12.12 -19.10 1.03
C GLN A 6 -10.74 -18.43 0.84
N ARG A 7 -9.75 -18.81 1.65
CA ARG A 7 -8.38 -18.30 1.49
C ARG A 7 -7.75 -18.72 0.17
N PHE A 8 -7.92 -19.95 -0.24
CA PHE A 8 -7.41 -20.41 -1.54
C PHE A 8 -7.99 -19.60 -2.69
N ASN A 9 -9.32 -19.39 -2.70
CA ASN A 9 -9.95 -18.58 -3.73
C ASN A 9 -9.45 -17.13 -3.77
N VAL A 10 -9.27 -16.48 -2.61
CA VAL A 10 -8.76 -15.09 -2.57
C VAL A 10 -7.32 -15.01 -3.09
N GLN A 11 -6.48 -15.98 -2.75
CA GLN A 11 -5.09 -16.02 -3.21
C GLN A 11 -5.00 -16.22 -4.73
N ASP A 12 -5.80 -17.11 -5.28
CA ASP A 12 -5.84 -17.36 -6.73
C ASP A 12 -6.31 -16.11 -7.49
N TYR A 13 -7.39 -15.46 -7.03
CA TYR A 13 -7.87 -14.21 -7.64
C TYR A 13 -6.84 -13.07 -7.54
N LEU A 14 -6.15 -12.93 -6.41
CA LEU A 14 -5.07 -11.96 -6.27
C LEU A 14 -3.96 -12.23 -7.29
N LEU A 15 -3.48 -13.48 -7.38
CA LEU A 15 -2.44 -13.85 -8.34
C LEU A 15 -2.85 -13.54 -9.78
N PHE A 16 -4.06 -13.92 -10.19
CA PHE A 16 -4.57 -13.62 -11.53
C PHE A 16 -4.67 -12.11 -11.78
N THR A 17 -5.07 -11.32 -10.77
CA THR A 17 -5.14 -9.86 -10.89
C THR A 17 -3.75 -9.26 -11.07
N LEU A 18 -2.77 -9.68 -10.26
CA LEU A 18 -1.39 -9.19 -10.38
C LEU A 18 -0.77 -9.55 -11.74
N LEU A 19 -0.97 -10.79 -12.21
CA LEU A 19 -0.52 -11.22 -13.53
C LEU A 19 -1.25 -10.46 -14.65
N GLY A 20 -2.54 -10.20 -14.50
CA GLY A 20 -3.33 -9.42 -15.44
C GLY A 20 -2.82 -7.97 -15.55
N ILE A 21 -2.61 -7.29 -14.42
CA ILE A 21 -2.03 -5.94 -14.38
C ILE A 21 -0.67 -5.94 -15.08
N THR A 22 0.22 -6.86 -14.71
CA THR A 22 1.55 -6.96 -15.31
C THR A 22 1.48 -7.16 -16.82
N SER A 23 0.57 -8.04 -17.28
CA SER A 23 0.40 -8.32 -18.70
C SER A 23 -0.10 -7.10 -19.47
N VAL A 24 -1.04 -6.33 -18.90
CA VAL A 24 -1.56 -5.11 -19.52
C VAL A 24 -0.45 -4.06 -19.65
N VAL A 25 0.31 -3.80 -18.58
CA VAL A 25 1.42 -2.82 -18.62
C VAL A 25 2.52 -3.28 -19.57
N LEU A 26 2.86 -4.57 -19.57
CA LEU A 26 3.83 -5.13 -20.51
C LEU A 26 3.39 -4.93 -21.96
N LEU A 27 2.14 -5.27 -22.30
CA LEU A 27 1.59 -5.09 -23.64
C LEU A 27 1.52 -3.61 -24.02
N ALA A 28 1.17 -2.72 -23.08
CA ALA A 28 1.16 -1.29 -23.32
C ALA A 28 2.56 -0.76 -23.69
N ASN A 29 3.60 -1.23 -23.03
CA ASN A 29 4.99 -0.90 -23.35
C ASN A 29 5.42 -1.38 -24.75
N PHE A 30 4.89 -2.50 -25.26
CA PHE A 30 5.14 -2.92 -26.65
C PHE A 30 4.47 -1.99 -27.67
N VAL A 31 3.38 -1.31 -27.32
CA VAL A 31 2.72 -0.34 -28.18
C VAL A 31 3.50 0.97 -28.23
N GLY A 32 4.02 1.44 -27.10
CA GLY A 32 4.82 2.67 -26.98
C GLY A 32 4.74 3.29 -25.60
N GLN A 33 5.70 4.16 -25.29
CA GLN A 33 5.83 4.77 -23.97
C GLN A 33 4.61 5.65 -23.61
N ASP A 34 4.12 6.47 -24.53
CA ASP A 34 2.94 7.32 -24.30
C ASP A 34 1.68 6.49 -23.98
N PHE A 35 1.51 5.35 -24.66
CA PHE A 35 0.40 4.45 -24.40
C PHE A 35 0.58 3.75 -23.05
N ALA A 36 1.80 3.38 -22.68
CA ALA A 36 2.12 2.78 -21.40
C ALA A 36 1.82 3.76 -20.25
N ALA A 37 2.24 5.02 -20.35
CA ALA A 37 1.95 6.06 -19.37
C ALA A 37 0.44 6.24 -19.16
N GLN A 38 -0.33 6.38 -20.24
CA GLN A 38 -1.78 6.50 -20.14
C GLN A 38 -2.42 5.26 -19.50
N ALA A 39 -1.97 4.05 -19.86
CA ALA A 39 -2.52 2.81 -19.33
C ALA A 39 -2.26 2.70 -17.82
N THR A 40 -1.03 2.95 -17.35
CA THR A 40 -0.70 2.92 -15.91
C THR A 40 -1.47 3.96 -15.14
N ASN A 41 -1.55 5.20 -15.61
CA ASN A 41 -2.28 6.30 -14.98
C ASN A 41 -3.77 5.97 -14.79
N TRP A 42 -4.44 5.47 -15.81
CA TRP A 42 -5.86 5.09 -15.67
C TRP A 42 -6.07 3.89 -14.75
N ILE A 43 -5.18 2.90 -14.76
CA ILE A 43 -5.25 1.76 -13.84
C ILE A 43 -5.03 2.22 -12.41
N SER A 44 -4.07 3.12 -12.15
CA SER A 44 -3.80 3.70 -10.83
C SER A 44 -5.02 4.40 -10.23
N ILE A 45 -5.68 5.27 -11.01
CA ILE A 45 -6.91 5.96 -10.56
C ILE A 45 -8.02 4.94 -10.21
N ILE A 46 -8.23 3.93 -11.04
CA ILE A 46 -9.27 2.93 -10.77
C ILE A 46 -8.94 2.17 -9.48
N LEU A 47 -7.70 1.69 -9.33
CA LEU A 47 -7.30 0.89 -8.17
C LEU A 47 -7.29 1.71 -6.88
N SER A 48 -6.79 2.96 -6.92
CA SER A 48 -6.79 3.87 -5.76
C SER A 48 -8.22 4.27 -5.35
N SER A 49 -9.14 4.46 -6.31
CA SER A 49 -10.57 4.69 -6.07
C SER A 49 -11.22 3.51 -5.35
N VAL A 50 -10.96 2.28 -5.81
CA VAL A 50 -11.46 1.04 -5.17
C VAL A 50 -10.92 0.92 -3.75
N LEU A 51 -9.63 1.20 -3.54
CA LEU A 51 -9.01 1.19 -2.23
C LEU A 51 -9.66 2.22 -1.29
N MET A 52 -9.88 3.44 -1.77
CA MET A 52 -10.55 4.49 -1.00
C MET A 52 -11.98 4.06 -0.62
N PHE A 53 -12.75 3.51 -1.54
CA PHE A 53 -14.10 3.01 -1.26
C PHE A 53 -14.09 1.93 -0.17
N PHE A 54 -13.21 0.93 -0.27
CA PHE A 54 -13.09 -0.12 0.73
C PHE A 54 -12.64 0.41 2.09
N SER A 55 -11.75 1.40 2.13
CA SER A 55 -11.29 1.99 3.40
C SER A 55 -12.40 2.76 4.12
N VAL A 56 -13.24 3.50 3.39
CA VAL A 56 -14.45 4.15 3.93
C VAL A 56 -15.42 3.11 4.50
N PHE A 57 -15.64 2.02 3.79
CA PHE A 57 -16.47 0.91 4.27
C PHE A 57 -15.94 0.34 5.59
N MET A 58 -14.63 0.14 5.71
CA MET A 58 -14.02 -0.38 6.94
C MET A 58 -14.17 0.59 8.12
N VAL A 59 -14.01 1.89 7.90
CA VAL A 59 -14.29 2.90 8.95
C VAL A 59 -15.74 2.82 9.42
N SER A 60 -16.70 2.66 8.51
CA SER A 60 -18.11 2.51 8.85
C SER A 60 -18.40 1.27 9.70
N LYS A 61 -17.66 0.17 9.51
CA LYS A 61 -17.81 -1.08 10.24
C LYS A 61 -17.12 -1.10 11.60
N TYR A 62 -15.90 -0.58 11.70
CA TYR A 62 -15.14 -0.54 12.96
C TYR A 62 -15.48 0.65 13.85
N GLY A 63 -16.10 1.70 13.30
CA GLY A 63 -16.38 2.94 13.99
C GLY A 63 -15.11 3.75 14.29
N LEU A 64 -15.30 4.85 15.05
CA LEU A 64 -14.22 5.84 15.27
C LEU A 64 -13.44 5.61 16.59
N LYS A 65 -13.86 4.63 17.40
CA LYS A 65 -13.32 4.43 18.76
C LYS A 65 -12.29 3.31 18.81
N GLY A 66 -11.40 3.40 19.80
CA GLY A 66 -10.39 2.36 20.05
C GLY A 66 -9.20 2.39 19.06
N ASN A 67 -8.26 1.46 19.22
CA ASN A 67 -7.06 1.42 18.39
C ASN A 67 -7.37 1.00 16.95
N HIS A 68 -8.28 0.05 16.75
CA HIS A 68 -8.67 -0.40 15.41
C HIS A 68 -9.44 0.70 14.65
N GLY A 69 -10.38 1.42 15.30
CA GLY A 69 -11.07 2.55 14.66
C GLY A 69 -10.09 3.64 14.23
N LYS A 70 -9.14 4.02 15.11
CA LYS A 70 -8.08 4.99 14.78
C LYS A 70 -7.20 4.51 13.63
N ALA A 71 -6.81 3.23 13.61
CA ALA A 71 -6.03 2.66 12.53
C ALA A 71 -6.77 2.77 11.19
N TRP A 72 -8.07 2.46 11.15
CA TRP A 72 -8.86 2.54 9.93
C TRP A 72 -9.13 3.97 9.46
N ILE A 73 -9.31 4.94 10.38
CA ILE A 73 -9.41 6.36 9.99
C ILE A 73 -8.12 6.82 9.32
N LEU A 74 -6.96 6.49 9.90
CA LEU A 74 -5.66 6.86 9.34
C LEU A 74 -5.42 6.17 8.00
N PHE A 75 -5.84 4.91 7.85
CA PHE A 75 -5.76 4.18 6.59
C PHE A 75 -6.69 4.79 5.52
N MET A 76 -7.90 5.21 5.91
CA MET A 76 -8.81 5.90 5.01
C MET A 76 -8.23 7.26 4.55
N LEU A 77 -7.66 8.03 5.46
CA LEU A 77 -6.99 9.29 5.11
C LEU A 77 -5.80 9.03 4.18
N PHE A 78 -4.97 8.02 4.48
CA PHE A 78 -3.90 7.58 3.59
C PHE A 78 -4.42 7.29 2.18
N SER A 79 -5.45 6.44 2.04
CA SER A 79 -6.00 6.09 0.74
C SER A 79 -6.61 7.28 0.00
N ALA A 80 -7.21 8.24 0.73
CA ALA A 80 -7.70 9.48 0.14
C ALA A 80 -6.56 10.38 -0.37
N TYR A 81 -5.47 10.52 0.38
CA TYR A 81 -4.30 11.29 -0.03
C TYR A 81 -3.64 10.69 -1.27
N TRP A 82 -3.46 9.37 -1.30
CA TRP A 82 -2.90 8.70 -2.47
C TRP A 82 -3.83 8.76 -3.69
N PHE A 83 -5.15 8.65 -3.50
CA PHE A 83 -6.09 8.90 -4.59
C PHE A 83 -6.00 10.34 -5.12
N CYS A 84 -5.80 11.33 -4.24
CA CYS A 84 -5.56 12.71 -4.68
C CYS A 84 -4.24 12.84 -5.47
N ALA A 85 -3.16 12.17 -5.03
CA ALA A 85 -1.89 12.15 -5.75
C ALA A 85 -2.06 11.62 -7.16
N GLU A 86 -2.62 10.40 -7.32
CA GLU A 86 -2.89 9.79 -8.63
C GLU A 86 -3.78 10.67 -9.52
N THR A 87 -4.74 11.38 -8.91
CA THR A 87 -5.62 12.31 -9.66
C THR A 87 -4.84 13.53 -10.14
N VAL A 88 -3.94 14.05 -9.31
CA VAL A 88 -3.05 15.17 -9.67
C VAL A 88 -2.13 14.76 -10.80
N ASP A 89 -1.47 13.61 -10.70
CA ASP A 89 -0.60 13.08 -11.75
C ASP A 89 -1.31 13.00 -13.09
N VAL A 90 -2.47 12.35 -13.15
CA VAL A 90 -3.24 12.24 -14.39
C VAL A 90 -3.70 13.60 -14.90
N LEU A 91 -4.09 14.51 -14.01
CA LEU A 91 -4.49 15.87 -14.42
C LEU A 91 -3.33 16.60 -15.09
N TYR A 92 -2.12 16.50 -14.55
CA TYR A 92 -0.95 17.18 -15.11
C TYR A 92 -0.44 16.50 -16.37
N GLU A 93 -0.22 15.19 -16.34
CA GLU A 93 0.36 14.48 -17.47
C GLU A 93 -0.59 14.36 -18.66
N VAL A 94 -1.88 14.01 -18.42
CA VAL A 94 -2.81 13.69 -19.51
C VAL A 94 -3.61 14.91 -19.96
N VAL A 95 -4.04 15.78 -19.03
CA VAL A 95 -4.97 16.88 -19.35
C VAL A 95 -4.23 18.18 -19.63
N LEU A 96 -3.22 18.53 -18.83
CA LEU A 96 -2.51 19.82 -18.93
C LEU A 96 -1.21 19.73 -19.76
N GLY A 97 -0.74 18.54 -20.13
CA GLY A 97 0.43 18.35 -20.99
C GLY A 97 1.77 18.67 -20.31
N GLY A 98 1.86 18.53 -19.01
CA GLY A 98 3.10 18.61 -18.23
C GLY A 98 3.45 20.00 -17.68
N ASP A 99 4.24 20.02 -16.63
CA ASP A 99 5.16 21.08 -16.12
C ASP A 99 4.63 22.22 -15.25
N VAL A 100 3.39 22.26 -14.80
CA VAL A 100 2.98 23.46 -14.04
C VAL A 100 3.20 23.36 -12.52
N TRP A 101 3.26 22.14 -11.94
CA TRP A 101 3.48 21.97 -10.50
C TRP A 101 4.21 20.67 -10.19
N GLU A 102 5.48 20.67 -10.42
CA GLU A 102 6.42 19.53 -10.33
C GLU A 102 6.39 18.75 -8.99
N TYR A 103 5.67 19.25 -7.96
CA TYR A 103 5.68 18.65 -6.60
C TYR A 103 4.32 18.57 -5.93
N ALA A 104 3.24 18.79 -6.65
CA ALA A 104 1.91 18.82 -6.02
C ALA A 104 1.47 17.43 -5.57
N ASP A 105 1.80 16.41 -6.34
CA ASP A 105 1.56 14.99 -6.08
C ASP A 105 2.41 14.48 -4.92
N ASP A 106 3.69 14.86 -4.87
CA ASP A 106 4.63 14.51 -3.80
C ASP A 106 4.12 14.90 -2.41
N PHE A 107 3.47 16.06 -2.28
CA PHE A 107 2.85 16.46 -1.02
C PHE A 107 1.82 15.43 -0.55
N PHE A 108 0.99 14.93 -1.46
CA PHE A 108 -0.03 13.94 -1.15
C PHE A 108 0.59 12.56 -0.87
N TYR A 109 1.57 12.12 -1.65
CA TYR A 109 2.26 10.86 -1.42
C TYR A 109 3.00 10.86 -0.07
N ILE A 110 3.84 11.86 0.21
CA ILE A 110 4.62 11.97 1.44
C ILE A 110 3.71 12.03 2.68
N THR A 111 2.62 12.80 2.62
CA THR A 111 1.64 12.85 3.72
C THR A 111 0.94 11.51 3.89
N GLY A 112 0.58 10.84 2.78
CA GLY A 112 0.00 9.51 2.78
C GLY A 112 0.89 8.48 3.47
N TYR A 113 2.20 8.47 3.20
CA TYR A 113 3.16 7.60 3.88
C TYR A 113 3.12 7.73 5.40
N GLN A 114 3.07 8.96 5.92
CA GLN A 114 3.00 9.23 7.36
C GLN A 114 1.70 8.71 7.97
N LEU A 115 0.58 8.89 7.26
CA LEU A 115 -0.73 8.39 7.68
C LEU A 115 -0.79 6.85 7.69
N PHE A 116 -0.21 6.21 6.68
CA PHE A 116 -0.10 4.75 6.62
C PHE A 116 0.77 4.20 7.75
N PHE A 117 1.93 4.80 7.99
CA PHE A 117 2.79 4.46 9.13
C PHE A 117 2.02 4.51 10.45
N ALA A 118 1.35 5.63 10.71
CA ALA A 118 0.54 5.79 11.91
C ALA A 118 -0.58 4.74 12.00
N SER A 119 -1.23 4.42 10.90
CA SER A 119 -2.27 3.38 10.82
C SER A 119 -1.72 2.02 11.27
N ILE A 120 -0.60 1.55 10.73
CA ILE A 120 0.01 0.28 11.12
C ILE A 120 0.43 0.30 12.59
N VAL A 121 1.04 1.38 13.06
CA VAL A 121 1.44 1.51 14.48
C VAL A 121 0.24 1.40 15.42
N PHE A 122 -0.88 2.06 15.12
CA PHE A 122 -2.11 1.90 15.92
C PHE A 122 -2.67 0.49 15.84
N TYR A 123 -2.59 -0.16 14.69
CA TYR A 123 -3.02 -1.54 14.53
C TYR A 123 -2.15 -2.52 15.32
N LEU A 124 -0.82 -2.34 15.34
CA LEU A 124 0.12 -3.19 16.06
C LEU A 124 0.13 -2.95 17.57
N LYS A 125 -0.36 -1.80 18.04
CA LYS A 125 -0.33 -1.42 19.44
C LYS A 125 -0.87 -2.47 20.44
N PRO A 126 -1.99 -3.18 20.17
CA PRO A 126 -2.45 -4.27 21.06
C PRO A 126 -1.47 -5.43 21.16
N PHE A 127 -0.66 -5.66 20.11
CA PHE A 127 0.27 -6.78 19.98
C PHE A 127 1.69 -6.45 20.46
N ARG A 128 1.93 -5.26 21.03
CA ARG A 128 3.26 -4.77 21.44
C ARG A 128 4.03 -5.72 22.35
N LYS A 129 3.30 -6.53 23.17
CA LYS A 129 3.92 -7.52 24.08
C LYS A 129 4.55 -8.70 23.33
N LEU A 130 4.13 -8.97 22.10
CA LEU A 130 4.66 -10.03 21.25
C LEU A 130 5.88 -9.57 20.44
N ILE A 131 6.12 -8.26 20.41
CA ILE A 131 7.23 -7.65 19.66
C ILE A 131 8.45 -7.60 20.54
N SER A 132 9.44 -8.46 20.30
CA SER A 132 10.68 -8.46 21.06
C SER A 132 11.61 -7.31 20.64
N LYS A 133 12.38 -6.75 21.59
CA LYS A 133 13.38 -5.71 21.28
C LYS A 133 14.43 -6.20 20.27
N LYS A 134 14.81 -7.48 20.34
CA LYS A 134 15.75 -8.10 19.39
C LYS A 134 15.18 -8.09 17.96
N LEU A 135 13.90 -8.39 17.81
CA LEU A 135 13.23 -8.36 16.50
C LEU A 135 13.25 -6.94 15.90
N VAL A 136 12.87 -5.94 16.70
CA VAL A 136 12.91 -4.53 16.26
C VAL A 136 14.31 -4.12 15.84
N MET A 137 15.34 -4.48 16.64
CA MET A 137 16.73 -4.16 16.32
C MET A 137 17.18 -4.78 14.99
N VAL A 138 16.89 -6.07 14.75
CA VAL A 138 17.26 -6.74 13.50
C VAL A 138 16.56 -6.09 12.30
N ILE A 139 15.26 -5.83 12.41
CA ILE A 139 14.50 -5.17 11.34
C ILE A 139 15.00 -3.75 11.08
N SER A 140 15.33 -2.99 12.13
CA SER A 140 15.92 -1.65 11.97
C SER A 140 17.27 -1.68 11.24
N ILE A 141 18.11 -2.69 11.51
CA ILE A 141 19.37 -2.87 10.78
C ILE A 141 19.10 -3.15 9.29
N ILE A 142 18.13 -4.01 8.99
CA ILE A 142 17.71 -4.31 7.60
C ILE A 142 17.22 -3.01 6.94
N SER A 143 16.36 -2.25 7.61
CA SER A 143 15.82 -1.00 7.09
C SER A 143 16.91 0.02 6.78
N ILE A 144 17.86 0.22 7.71
CA ILE A 144 19.00 1.13 7.52
C ILE A 144 19.90 0.64 6.37
N SER A 145 20.10 -0.67 6.23
CA SER A 145 20.91 -1.23 5.14
C SER A 145 20.32 -0.98 3.75
N LEU A 146 19.02 -0.77 3.64
CA LEU A 146 18.35 -0.35 2.39
C LEU A 146 18.39 1.18 2.19
N LEU A 147 18.32 1.95 3.29
CA LEU A 147 18.39 3.41 3.23
C LEU A 147 19.77 3.92 2.72
N ILE A 148 20.85 3.35 3.24
CA ILE A 148 22.20 3.84 2.96
C ILE A 148 22.52 3.85 1.45
N PRO A 149 22.33 2.75 0.69
CA PRO A 149 22.58 2.78 -0.75
C PRO A 149 21.75 3.83 -1.50
N SER A 150 20.45 3.96 -1.18
CA SER A 150 19.57 4.92 -1.86
C SER A 150 20.01 6.37 -1.60
N VAL A 151 20.39 6.71 -0.36
CA VAL A 151 20.91 8.04 -0.02
C VAL A 151 22.25 8.30 -0.71
N LEU A 152 23.16 7.33 -0.71
CA LEU A 152 24.46 7.48 -1.38
C LEU A 152 24.30 7.68 -2.88
N MET A 153 23.40 6.95 -3.53
CA MET A 153 23.10 7.12 -4.96
C MET A 153 22.58 8.53 -5.27
N ILE A 154 21.70 9.09 -4.43
CA ILE A 154 21.19 10.45 -4.59
C ILE A 154 22.30 11.48 -4.45
N LEU A 155 23.16 11.32 -3.43
CA LEU A 155 24.24 12.26 -3.14
C LEU A 155 25.40 12.19 -4.16
N ASP A 156 25.59 11.03 -4.80
CA ASP A 156 26.63 10.79 -5.81
C ASP A 156 26.12 11.15 -7.24
N SER A 157 24.84 11.47 -7.38
CA SER A 157 24.28 11.87 -8.67
C SER A 157 24.83 13.23 -9.10
N GLU A 158 25.36 13.31 -10.32
CA GLU A 158 25.89 14.55 -10.94
C GLU A 158 24.76 15.54 -11.36
N THR A 159 23.51 15.27 -10.98
CA THR A 159 22.37 16.13 -11.31
C THR A 159 22.41 17.42 -10.49
N ASP A 160 22.33 18.57 -11.16
CA ASP A 160 22.17 19.89 -10.53
C ASP A 160 20.79 20.01 -9.83
N LEU A 161 20.65 19.29 -8.70
CA LEU A 161 19.42 19.28 -7.92
C LEU A 161 19.29 20.61 -7.15
N THR A 162 18.16 21.28 -7.32
CA THR A 162 17.81 22.37 -6.41
C THR A 162 17.63 21.82 -5.00
N SER A 163 17.81 22.65 -3.97
CA SER A 163 17.63 22.21 -2.57
C SER A 163 16.23 21.61 -2.30
N GLY A 164 15.21 22.07 -3.02
CA GLY A 164 13.85 21.55 -2.93
C GLY A 164 13.73 20.13 -3.46
N ASN A 165 14.23 19.91 -4.67
CA ASN A 165 14.23 18.60 -5.33
C ASN A 165 15.01 17.56 -4.52
N LEU A 166 16.14 17.95 -3.94
CA LEU A 166 16.95 17.09 -3.08
C LEU A 166 16.17 16.64 -1.83
N LEU A 167 15.43 17.56 -1.18
CA LEU A 167 14.63 17.24 0.00
C LEU A 167 13.51 16.24 -0.34
N ILE A 168 12.80 16.42 -1.44
CA ILE A 168 11.75 15.52 -1.89
C ILE A 168 12.34 14.16 -2.21
N LEU A 169 13.40 14.11 -3.01
CA LEU A 169 14.05 12.87 -3.43
C LEU A 169 14.58 12.06 -2.24
N LEU A 170 15.13 12.71 -1.21
CA LEU A 170 15.57 12.07 0.03
C LEU A 170 14.41 11.63 0.93
N SER A 171 13.24 12.27 0.82
CA SER A 171 12.08 11.95 1.67
C SER A 171 11.59 10.53 1.45
N TYR A 172 11.55 10.04 0.21
CA TYR A 172 11.06 8.71 -0.13
C TYR A 172 11.87 7.58 0.53
N PRO A 173 13.20 7.43 0.32
CA PRO A 173 13.95 6.36 0.96
C PRO A 173 13.97 6.46 2.49
N ILE A 174 13.87 7.67 3.06
CA ILE A 174 13.75 7.85 4.51
C ILE A 174 12.40 7.31 5.01
N LEU A 175 11.29 7.67 4.37
CA LEU A 175 9.94 7.22 4.73
C LEU A 175 9.79 5.72 4.51
N ASP A 176 10.31 5.19 3.41
CA ASP A 176 10.38 3.76 3.10
C ASP A 176 11.05 2.99 4.23
N SER A 177 12.21 3.46 4.66
CA SER A 177 12.95 2.83 5.75
C SER A 177 12.20 2.87 7.07
N ILE A 178 11.53 3.96 7.39
CA ILE A 178 10.71 4.10 8.60
C ILE A 178 9.52 3.14 8.55
N ILE A 179 8.82 3.07 7.44
CA ILE A 179 7.60 2.26 7.25
C ILE A 179 7.91 0.77 7.14
N LEU A 180 9.06 0.40 6.59
CA LEU A 180 9.50 -0.98 6.47
C LEU A 180 9.56 -1.68 7.83
N ILE A 181 9.91 -0.97 8.90
CA ILE A 181 10.00 -1.53 10.25
C ILE A 181 8.66 -2.12 10.71
N PRO A 182 7.57 -1.35 10.84
CA PRO A 182 6.29 -1.91 11.25
C PRO A 182 5.69 -2.86 10.21
N ALA A 183 5.98 -2.69 8.90
CA ALA A 183 5.53 -3.60 7.87
C ALA A 183 6.12 -5.01 8.02
N LEU A 184 7.44 -5.12 8.19
CA LEU A 184 8.09 -6.41 8.43
C LEU A 184 7.65 -7.05 9.75
N ILE A 185 7.45 -6.25 10.81
CA ILE A 185 6.87 -6.74 12.08
C ILE A 185 5.48 -7.31 11.83
N GLY A 186 4.64 -6.61 11.07
CA GLY A 186 3.29 -7.06 10.73
C GLY A 186 3.28 -8.37 9.96
N VAL A 187 4.12 -8.51 8.92
CA VAL A 187 4.26 -9.77 8.18
C VAL A 187 4.67 -10.90 9.12
N LEU A 188 5.73 -10.72 9.91
CA LEU A 188 6.26 -11.77 10.78
C LEU A 188 5.28 -12.21 11.88
N LEU A 189 4.48 -11.29 12.42
CA LEU A 189 3.49 -11.60 13.43
C LEU A 189 2.25 -12.30 12.87
N PHE A 190 1.82 -11.95 11.67
CA PHE A 190 0.50 -12.34 11.18
C PHE A 190 0.52 -13.31 10.00
N PHE A 191 1.64 -13.50 9.33
CA PHE A 191 1.72 -14.34 8.14
C PHE A 191 1.32 -15.80 8.40
N LYS A 192 1.67 -16.36 9.58
CA LYS A 192 1.33 -17.73 9.98
C LYS A 192 -0.03 -17.85 10.71
N GLY A 193 -0.62 -16.72 11.12
CA GLY A 193 -1.86 -16.70 11.91
C GLY A 193 -3.11 -16.61 11.04
N GLY A 194 -4.13 -17.44 11.34
CA GLY A 194 -5.41 -17.43 10.63
C GLY A 194 -6.24 -16.16 10.77
N VAL A 195 -5.91 -15.28 11.72
CA VAL A 195 -6.79 -14.20 12.17
C VAL A 195 -6.52 -12.85 11.50
N ASN A 196 -5.35 -12.64 10.89
CA ASN A 196 -4.97 -11.33 10.38
C ASN A 196 -4.32 -11.38 9.00
N PHE A 197 -4.84 -12.22 8.11
CA PHE A 197 -4.39 -12.31 6.71
C PHE A 197 -4.43 -10.95 6.00
N MET A 198 -5.45 -10.15 6.25
CA MET A 198 -5.58 -8.78 5.74
C MET A 198 -4.34 -7.93 6.07
N ILE A 199 -3.90 -7.90 7.32
CA ILE A 199 -2.73 -7.09 7.72
C ILE A 199 -1.45 -7.59 7.06
N SER A 200 -1.30 -8.90 6.91
CA SER A 200 -0.17 -9.43 6.15
C SER A 200 -0.16 -8.92 4.72
N LEU A 201 -1.32 -8.84 4.07
CA LEU A 201 -1.43 -8.27 2.72
C LEU A 201 -1.14 -6.76 2.70
N LEU A 202 -1.67 -5.99 3.67
CA LEU A 202 -1.33 -4.56 3.76
C LEU A 202 0.17 -4.34 3.96
N CYS A 203 0.81 -5.16 4.80
CA CYS A 203 2.26 -5.09 4.98
C CYS A 203 3.03 -5.54 3.74
N LEU A 204 2.56 -6.54 2.99
CA LEU A 204 3.17 -6.97 1.73
C LEU A 204 3.00 -5.91 0.63
N GLY A 205 1.84 -5.27 0.56
CA GLY A 205 1.59 -4.19 -0.40
C GLY A 205 2.58 -3.04 -0.21
N ILE A 206 2.78 -2.56 1.03
CA ILE A 206 3.75 -1.48 1.26
C ILE A 206 5.21 -1.92 1.00
N ILE A 207 5.54 -3.19 1.17
CA ILE A 207 6.85 -3.70 0.77
C ILE A 207 7.02 -3.66 -0.75
N ALA A 208 5.96 -3.99 -1.51
CA ALA A 208 5.96 -3.84 -2.96
C ALA A 208 6.15 -2.37 -3.38
N GLN A 209 5.47 -1.44 -2.69
CA GLN A 209 5.65 0.00 -2.87
C GLN A 209 7.10 0.42 -2.69
N ILE A 210 7.72 0.07 -1.56
CA ILE A 210 9.12 0.39 -1.24
C ILE A 210 10.09 -0.14 -2.31
N ILE A 211 9.83 -1.33 -2.83
CA ILE A 211 10.64 -1.89 -3.93
C ILE A 211 10.43 -1.07 -5.21
N GLY A 212 9.20 -0.63 -5.48
CA GLY A 212 8.86 0.26 -6.59
C GLY A 212 9.60 1.59 -6.51
N ASP A 213 9.51 2.29 -5.39
CA ASP A 213 10.15 3.58 -5.16
C ASP A 213 11.66 3.52 -5.36
N ASN A 214 12.32 2.51 -4.76
CA ASN A 214 13.75 2.32 -4.92
C ASN A 214 14.14 1.91 -6.35
N SER A 215 13.27 1.18 -7.08
CA SER A 215 13.47 0.83 -8.47
C SER A 215 13.38 2.06 -9.38
N ILE A 216 12.36 2.91 -9.17
CA ILE A 216 12.20 4.15 -9.94
C ILE A 216 13.32 5.13 -9.63
N LEU A 217 13.70 5.29 -8.37
CA LEU A 217 14.87 6.10 -8.00
C LEU A 217 16.12 5.67 -8.78
N PHE A 218 16.42 4.37 -8.78
CA PHE A 218 17.58 3.84 -9.50
C PHE A 218 17.50 4.12 -11.01
N LEU A 219 16.34 3.86 -11.63
CA LEU A 219 16.13 4.07 -13.07
C LEU A 219 16.16 5.56 -13.44
N SER A 220 15.61 6.44 -12.60
CA SER A 220 15.61 7.88 -12.81
C SER A 220 17.02 8.47 -12.75
N LEU A 221 17.82 8.06 -11.77
CA LEU A 221 19.21 8.50 -11.66
C LEU A 221 20.09 8.04 -12.83
N GLN A 222 19.69 6.96 -13.52
CA GLN A 222 20.34 6.48 -14.74
C GLN A 222 19.75 7.08 -16.04
N ASN A 223 18.75 7.95 -15.96
CA ASN A 223 18.01 8.49 -17.10
C ASN A 223 17.36 7.42 -18.00
N ILE A 224 16.94 6.29 -17.40
CA ILE A 224 16.28 5.18 -18.10
C ILE A 224 14.77 5.16 -17.79
N TYR A 225 14.35 5.77 -16.69
CA TYR A 225 12.95 5.86 -16.30
C TYR A 225 12.14 6.74 -17.27
N TYR A 226 10.92 6.32 -17.51
CA TYR A 226 9.87 7.08 -18.21
C TYR A 226 8.50 6.72 -17.62
N PRO A 227 7.49 7.60 -17.65
CA PRO A 227 6.14 7.30 -17.19
C PRO A 227 5.57 6.08 -17.91
N GLY A 228 4.95 5.16 -17.17
CA GLY A 228 4.48 3.87 -17.69
C GLY A 228 5.54 2.78 -17.76
N HIS A 229 6.76 3.02 -17.21
CA HIS A 229 7.80 2.01 -17.15
C HIS A 229 7.35 0.77 -16.36
N LEU A 230 7.87 -0.41 -16.70
CA LEU A 230 7.51 -1.67 -16.04
C LEU A 230 7.71 -1.67 -14.51
N ALA A 231 8.59 -0.82 -13.97
CA ALA A 231 8.77 -0.67 -12.53
C ALA A 231 7.50 -0.17 -11.83
N GLU A 232 6.63 0.60 -12.51
CA GLU A 232 5.37 1.11 -11.94
C GLU A 232 4.34 0.01 -11.67
N VAL A 233 4.50 -1.18 -12.25
CA VAL A 233 3.69 -2.36 -11.94
C VAL A 233 3.66 -2.63 -10.43
N LEU A 234 4.73 -2.34 -9.71
CA LEU A 234 4.82 -2.54 -8.26
C LEU A 234 3.85 -1.62 -7.50
N PHE A 235 3.63 -0.40 -7.99
CA PHE A 235 2.65 0.53 -7.43
C PHE A 235 1.22 0.03 -7.65
N LEU A 236 0.92 -0.41 -8.87
CA LEU A 236 -0.37 -1.02 -9.19
C LEU A 236 -0.63 -2.27 -8.36
N TRP A 237 0.40 -3.09 -8.13
CA TRP A 237 0.32 -4.25 -7.24
C TRP A 237 0.02 -3.83 -5.80
N THR A 238 0.60 -2.74 -5.31
CA THR A 238 0.33 -2.23 -3.96
C THR A 238 -1.14 -1.96 -3.77
N TYR A 239 -1.78 -1.23 -4.66
CA TYR A 239 -3.22 -0.96 -4.60
C TYR A 239 -4.06 -2.24 -4.67
N ALA A 240 -3.72 -3.14 -5.61
CA ALA A 240 -4.42 -4.42 -5.75
C ALA A 240 -4.31 -5.27 -4.48
N ILE A 241 -3.10 -5.44 -3.93
CA ILE A 241 -2.84 -6.21 -2.71
C ILE A 241 -3.62 -5.61 -1.52
N PHE A 242 -3.63 -4.29 -1.37
CA PHE A 242 -4.41 -3.60 -0.33
C PHE A 242 -5.91 -3.86 -0.49
N ALA A 243 -6.44 -3.69 -1.69
CA ALA A 243 -7.86 -3.91 -1.97
C ALA A 243 -8.28 -5.36 -1.68
N PHE A 244 -7.47 -6.34 -2.09
CA PHE A 244 -7.71 -7.76 -1.78
C PHE A 244 -7.59 -8.05 -0.28
N GLY A 245 -6.63 -7.45 0.40
CA GLY A 245 -6.50 -7.56 1.86
C GLY A 245 -7.78 -7.12 2.56
N ILE A 246 -8.30 -5.96 2.21
CA ILE A 246 -9.51 -5.41 2.81
C ILE A 246 -10.75 -6.22 2.41
N SER A 247 -10.89 -6.60 1.14
CA SER A 247 -12.03 -7.39 0.66
C SER A 247 -12.15 -8.74 1.38
N SER A 248 -11.01 -9.37 1.70
CA SER A 248 -10.98 -10.61 2.48
C SER A 248 -11.60 -10.44 3.88
N GLN A 249 -11.42 -9.27 4.50
CA GLN A 249 -12.01 -8.96 5.80
C GLN A 249 -13.50 -8.63 5.68
N ILE A 250 -13.91 -7.97 4.61
CA ILE A 250 -15.34 -7.66 4.35
C ILE A 250 -16.15 -8.96 4.18
N GLY A 251 -15.60 -9.94 3.47
CA GLY A 251 -16.21 -11.27 3.33
C GLY A 251 -16.51 -11.93 4.68
N LEU A 252 -15.57 -11.83 5.63
CA LEU A 252 -15.75 -12.36 6.98
C LEU A 252 -16.87 -11.67 7.80
N PHE A 253 -17.10 -10.37 7.55
CA PHE A 253 -18.23 -9.67 8.19
C PHE A 253 -19.58 -10.15 7.68
N ASN A 254 -19.70 -10.40 6.39
CA ASN A 254 -20.95 -10.85 5.78
C ASN A 254 -21.31 -12.27 6.26
N GLU A 255 -20.36 -13.20 6.32
CA GLU A 255 -20.60 -14.55 6.86
C GLU A 255 -21.07 -14.54 8.32
N LYS A 256 -20.51 -13.65 9.16
CA LYS A 256 -20.97 -13.52 10.56
C LYS A 256 -22.38 -12.95 10.67
N SER A 257 -22.79 -12.12 9.71
CA SER A 257 -24.14 -11.56 9.66
C SER A 257 -25.18 -12.64 9.29
N ASP A 258 -24.85 -13.54 8.37
CA ASP A 258 -25.74 -14.60 7.91
C ASP A 258 -25.86 -15.77 8.92
N ASN A 259 -24.80 -15.99 9.72
CA ASN A 259 -24.77 -17.02 10.77
C ASN A 259 -25.21 -16.46 12.14
N ASN A 260 -26.41 -15.87 12.22
CA ASN A 260 -27.03 -15.45 13.49
C ASN A 260 -27.41 -16.63 14.42
N SER A 261 -26.94 -17.84 14.15
CA SER A 261 -27.07 -18.99 15.02
C SER A 261 -25.86 -19.12 15.92
N CYS A 262 -26.07 -19.10 17.23
CA CYS A 262 -25.03 -19.41 18.19
C CYS A 262 -24.46 -20.82 17.92
N PRO A 263 -23.14 -20.96 17.69
CA PRO A 263 -22.52 -22.24 17.33
C PRO A 263 -22.60 -23.28 18.46
N VAL A 264 -23.01 -22.88 19.68
CA VAL A 264 -23.12 -23.73 20.85
C VAL A 264 -24.57 -24.18 21.12
N CYS A 265 -25.57 -23.38 20.80
CA CYS A 265 -26.96 -23.68 21.14
C CYS A 265 -27.94 -23.67 19.95
N GLY A 266 -27.51 -23.32 18.73
CA GLY A 266 -28.36 -23.30 17.52
C GLY A 266 -29.49 -22.26 17.53
N LYS A 267 -29.55 -21.38 18.56
CA LYS A 267 -30.58 -20.35 18.68
C LYS A 267 -30.04 -18.99 18.25
N THR A 268 -30.88 -18.17 17.63
CA THR A 268 -30.59 -16.78 17.31
C THR A 268 -30.21 -16.01 18.59
N CYS A 269 -28.99 -15.44 18.62
CA CYS A 269 -28.59 -14.57 19.72
C CYS A 269 -29.32 -13.22 19.56
N PHE A 270 -30.45 -13.05 20.22
CA PHE A 270 -31.03 -11.72 20.41
C PHE A 270 -30.12 -10.91 21.33
N GLY A 271 -29.57 -9.81 20.84
CA GLY A 271 -28.80 -8.87 21.64
C GLY A 271 -29.66 -8.33 22.78
N HIS A 272 -29.19 -8.43 24.01
CA HIS A 272 -29.62 -7.56 25.07
C HIS A 272 -28.95 -6.19 24.89
N SER A 273 -29.80 -5.18 24.64
CA SER A 273 -29.51 -3.76 24.72
C SER A 273 -28.93 -3.33 26.05
#